data_d18edab9499339a2c04d98a647003e1f
#
_entry.id   d18edab9499339a2c04d98a647003e1f
#
_cell.length_a   1.000
_cell.length_b   1.000
_cell.length_c   1.000
_cell.angle_alpha   90.00
_cell.angle_beta   90.00
_cell.angle_gamma   90.00
#
_symmetry.space_group_name_H-M   'P 1'
#
loop_
_entity.id
_entity.type
_entity.pdbx_description
1 polymer ?
#
loop_
_entity_poly.entity_id
_entity_poly.type
_entity_poly.pdbx_seq_one_letter_code
_entity_poly.pdbx_strand_id
1 'polypeptide(L)'
;MDNKILVGGCYEKLQELEENTVQTCVTSPPYWNLRDYEQEKQLGLEDTPEEYTQHLVEIFHQLKRVLRPNGTLWLNLGDTYFGAKGGHYSSDNSATNDTTGSKYRMHLKAPKKHAFLKTKDLVGIPWMVARALQQDGWYLRNDIIWAKPNCMPEAVKDRCVKSHEHVFLFAHPESKGRYYFDHEAIQE
;
A
#
# COMPACT_ATOMS: atom_id res chain seq x y z
N MET A 1 -20.04 -19.76 -7.25
CA MET A 1 -18.57 -19.55 -7.41
C MET A 1 -17.94 -20.02 -6.12
N ASP A 2 -16.98 -20.89 -6.21
CA ASP A 2 -16.28 -21.38 -5.02
C ASP A 2 -15.21 -20.38 -4.59
N ASN A 3 -15.19 -20.04 -3.31
CA ASN A 3 -14.15 -19.18 -2.76
C ASN A 3 -12.83 -19.98 -2.71
N LYS A 4 -11.75 -19.38 -3.17
CA LYS A 4 -10.43 -20.00 -3.19
C LYS A 4 -9.40 -19.11 -2.51
N ILE A 5 -8.59 -19.70 -1.64
CA ILE A 5 -7.44 -19.03 -1.02
C ILE A 5 -6.17 -19.56 -1.71
N LEU A 6 -5.36 -18.64 -2.26
CA LEU A 6 -4.05 -18.94 -2.83
C LEU A 6 -2.99 -18.56 -1.80
N VAL A 7 -2.22 -19.53 -1.34
CA VAL A 7 -1.15 -19.30 -0.35
C VAL A 7 0.18 -19.19 -1.07
N GLY A 8 0.93 -18.10 -0.79
CA GLY A 8 2.24 -17.84 -1.39
C GLY A 8 2.49 -16.36 -1.66
N GLY A 9 3.61 -16.03 -2.28
CA GLY A 9 3.91 -14.67 -2.72
C GLY A 9 2.90 -14.19 -3.77
N CYS A 10 2.44 -12.96 -3.67
CA CYS A 10 1.41 -12.43 -4.57
C CYS A 10 1.90 -12.37 -6.03
N TYR A 11 3.18 -12.08 -6.26
CA TYR A 11 3.76 -12.04 -7.61
C TYR A 11 3.68 -13.42 -8.30
N GLU A 12 4.14 -14.47 -7.61
CA GLU A 12 4.10 -15.84 -8.12
C GLU A 12 2.66 -16.34 -8.30
N LYS A 13 1.78 -16.01 -7.36
CA LYS A 13 0.37 -16.42 -7.44
C LYS A 13 -0.41 -15.73 -8.55
N LEU A 14 -0.08 -14.48 -8.87
CA LEU A 14 -0.64 -13.82 -10.04
C LEU A 14 -0.24 -14.51 -11.35
N GLN A 15 0.99 -15.05 -11.44
CA GLN A 15 1.44 -15.77 -12.63
C GLN A 15 0.68 -17.09 -12.86
N GLU A 16 0.14 -17.73 -11.82
CA GLU A 16 -0.66 -18.95 -11.92
C GLU A 16 -2.09 -18.71 -12.43
N LEU A 17 -2.56 -17.46 -12.40
CA LEU A 17 -3.90 -17.11 -12.84
C LEU A 17 -3.96 -16.90 -14.36
N GLU A 18 -5.09 -17.30 -14.95
CA GLU A 18 -5.36 -17.07 -16.37
C GLU A 18 -5.57 -15.59 -16.66
N GLU A 19 -5.27 -15.19 -17.88
CA GLU A 19 -5.48 -13.81 -18.35
C GLU A 19 -6.97 -13.46 -18.41
N ASN A 20 -7.29 -12.19 -18.12
CA ASN A 20 -8.64 -11.63 -18.27
C ASN A 20 -9.73 -12.38 -17.46
N THR A 21 -9.36 -12.96 -16.31
CA THR A 21 -10.32 -13.70 -15.45
C THR A 21 -10.83 -12.91 -14.27
N VAL A 22 -10.06 -11.93 -13.78
CA VAL A 22 -10.38 -11.16 -12.58
C VAL A 22 -11.09 -9.86 -12.94
N GLN A 23 -12.23 -9.57 -12.31
CA GLN A 23 -12.99 -8.34 -12.57
C GLN A 23 -12.48 -7.15 -11.76
N THR A 24 -12.08 -7.39 -10.50
CA THR A 24 -11.61 -6.33 -9.61
C THR A 24 -10.58 -6.85 -8.63
N CYS A 25 -9.64 -6.00 -8.26
CA CYS A 25 -8.70 -6.24 -7.17
C CYS A 25 -8.89 -5.14 -6.12
N VAL A 26 -9.06 -5.54 -4.87
CA VAL A 26 -9.08 -4.63 -3.71
C VAL A 26 -7.96 -5.06 -2.78
N THR A 27 -7.02 -4.17 -2.50
CA THR A 27 -5.83 -4.54 -1.73
C THR A 27 -5.25 -3.38 -0.93
N SER A 28 -4.57 -3.75 0.16
CA SER A 28 -3.71 -2.90 0.97
C SER A 28 -2.39 -3.65 1.16
N PRO A 29 -1.38 -3.42 0.34
CA PRO A 29 -0.09 -4.08 0.48
C PRO A 29 0.60 -3.67 1.78
N PRO A 30 1.60 -4.42 2.27
CA PRO A 30 2.41 -3.99 3.39
C PRO A 30 2.98 -2.59 3.15
N TYR A 31 2.77 -1.67 4.10
CA TYR A 31 3.24 -0.29 3.95
C TYR A 31 4.74 -0.20 4.16
N TRP A 32 5.39 0.69 3.40
CA TRP A 32 6.83 0.89 3.49
C TRP A 32 7.28 1.27 4.90
N ASN A 33 8.29 0.54 5.40
CA ASN A 33 8.96 0.75 6.69
C ASN A 33 8.00 0.78 7.90
N LEU A 34 6.88 0.05 7.86
CA LEU A 34 5.90 0.04 8.95
C LEU A 34 5.96 -1.24 9.79
N ARG A 35 5.92 -2.41 9.17
CA ARG A 35 5.87 -3.70 9.88
C ARG A 35 6.78 -4.73 9.26
N ASP A 36 7.46 -5.49 10.12
CA ASP A 36 8.16 -6.70 9.74
C ASP A 36 7.30 -7.91 10.10
N TYR A 37 6.93 -8.70 9.10
CA TYR A 37 6.16 -9.94 9.26
C TYR A 37 7.07 -11.17 9.35
N GLU A 38 8.39 -10.97 9.46
CA GLU A 38 9.40 -12.03 9.56
C GLU A 38 9.36 -13.02 8.38
N GLN A 39 9.02 -12.53 7.18
CA GLN A 39 8.97 -13.29 5.96
C GLN A 39 10.13 -12.89 5.02
N GLU A 40 10.79 -13.88 4.43
CA GLU A 40 11.78 -13.59 3.39
C GLU A 40 11.14 -12.86 2.20
N LYS A 41 11.83 -11.87 1.66
CA LYS A 41 11.39 -11.06 0.52
C LYS A 41 10.05 -10.32 0.76
N GLN A 42 9.75 -10.03 2.01
CA GLN A 42 8.58 -9.25 2.37
C GLN A 42 8.63 -7.86 1.72
N LEU A 43 7.51 -7.42 1.18
CA LEU A 43 7.29 -6.03 0.78
C LEU A 43 7.25 -5.10 2.00
N GLY A 44 7.68 -3.85 1.81
CA GLY A 44 7.63 -2.81 2.82
C GLY A 44 8.90 -2.70 3.68
N LEU A 45 9.95 -3.49 3.40
CA LEU A 45 11.25 -3.42 4.07
C LEU A 45 12.39 -2.98 3.16
N GLU A 46 12.08 -2.45 2.00
CA GLU A 46 13.05 -1.90 1.04
C GLU A 46 13.85 -0.76 1.66
N ASP A 47 15.10 -0.60 1.22
CA ASP A 47 16.00 0.44 1.73
C ASP A 47 15.52 1.86 1.36
N THR A 48 14.79 2.00 0.24
CA THR A 48 14.30 3.30 -0.26
C THR A 48 12.81 3.23 -0.64
N PRO A 49 12.09 4.37 -0.59
CA PRO A 49 10.71 4.43 -1.06
C PRO A 49 10.56 4.21 -2.56
N GLU A 50 11.62 4.50 -3.33
CA GLU A 50 11.67 4.25 -4.77
C GLU A 50 11.70 2.74 -5.08
N GLU A 51 12.55 1.97 -4.36
CA GLU A 51 12.58 0.51 -4.49
C GLU A 51 11.23 -0.13 -4.14
N TYR A 52 10.63 0.30 -3.05
CA TYR A 52 9.27 -0.14 -2.68
C TYR A 52 8.23 0.15 -3.78
N THR A 53 8.28 1.38 -4.32
CA THR A 53 7.40 1.79 -5.40
C THR A 53 7.59 0.92 -6.63
N GLN A 54 8.84 0.62 -7.00
CA GLN A 54 9.18 -0.22 -8.14
C GLN A 54 8.66 -1.65 -7.96
N HIS A 55 8.85 -2.25 -6.79
CA HIS A 55 8.31 -3.60 -6.50
C HIS A 55 6.79 -3.65 -6.61
N LEU A 56 6.10 -2.62 -6.13
CA LEU A 56 4.64 -2.54 -6.31
C LEU A 56 4.24 -2.42 -7.78
N VAL A 57 4.97 -1.65 -8.57
CA VAL A 57 4.71 -1.54 -10.02
C VAL A 57 4.85 -2.91 -10.69
N GLU A 58 5.89 -3.67 -10.36
CA GLU A 58 6.10 -5.03 -10.91
C GLU A 58 4.95 -5.98 -10.57
N ILE A 59 4.45 -5.96 -9.34
CA ILE A 59 3.30 -6.77 -8.92
C ILE A 59 2.04 -6.33 -9.67
N PHE A 60 1.75 -5.04 -9.72
CA PHE A 60 0.57 -4.54 -10.41
C PHE A 60 0.67 -4.63 -11.93
N HIS A 61 1.87 -4.73 -12.49
CA HIS A 61 2.07 -5.09 -13.89
C HIS A 61 1.57 -6.53 -14.18
N GLN A 62 1.84 -7.49 -13.28
CA GLN A 62 1.27 -8.83 -13.39
C GLN A 62 -0.25 -8.82 -13.18
N LEU A 63 -0.75 -7.97 -12.30
CA LEU A 63 -2.19 -7.82 -12.09
C LEU A 63 -2.91 -7.36 -13.38
N LYS A 64 -2.31 -6.48 -14.18
CA LYS A 64 -2.89 -6.07 -15.48
C LYS A 64 -3.22 -7.26 -16.38
N ARG A 65 -2.33 -8.23 -16.44
CA ARG A 65 -2.54 -9.43 -17.27
C ARG A 65 -3.78 -10.22 -16.87
N VAL A 66 -4.02 -10.36 -15.57
CA VAL A 66 -5.14 -11.18 -15.04
C VAL A 66 -6.45 -10.41 -14.93
N LEU A 67 -6.41 -9.09 -14.86
CA LEU A 67 -7.61 -8.26 -14.88
C LEU A 67 -8.25 -8.25 -16.27
N ARG A 68 -9.58 -8.23 -16.28
CA ARG A 68 -10.35 -7.99 -17.50
C ARG A 68 -10.09 -6.58 -18.04
N PRO A 69 -10.25 -6.35 -19.36
CA PRO A 69 -10.05 -5.01 -19.95
C PRO A 69 -10.92 -3.90 -19.35
N ASN A 70 -12.07 -4.25 -18.74
CA ASN A 70 -12.93 -3.33 -18.01
C ASN A 70 -12.77 -3.45 -16.47
N GLY A 71 -11.70 -4.11 -16.01
CA GLY A 71 -11.42 -4.35 -14.61
C GLY A 71 -10.87 -3.14 -13.87
N THR A 72 -10.94 -3.20 -12.55
CA THR A 72 -10.51 -2.13 -11.64
C THR A 72 -9.58 -2.62 -10.56
N LEU A 73 -8.67 -1.73 -10.12
CA LEU A 73 -7.85 -1.89 -8.93
C LEU A 73 -8.21 -0.81 -7.92
N TRP A 74 -8.53 -1.24 -6.70
CA TRP A 74 -8.76 -0.38 -5.54
C TRP A 74 -7.60 -0.56 -4.58
N LEU A 75 -6.74 0.44 -4.49
CA LEU A 75 -5.46 0.38 -3.80
C LEU A 75 -5.47 1.30 -2.59
N ASN A 76 -5.49 0.72 -1.39
CA ASN A 76 -5.33 1.47 -0.15
C ASN A 76 -3.87 1.59 0.23
N LEU A 77 -3.41 2.80 0.49
CA LEU A 77 -2.04 3.11 0.91
C LEU A 77 -2.03 4.16 2.03
N GLY A 78 -1.19 3.90 3.03
CA GLY A 78 -0.83 4.87 4.06
C GLY A 78 0.54 5.48 3.80
N ASP A 79 0.72 6.71 4.25
CA ASP A 79 1.99 7.42 4.15
C ASP A 79 2.81 7.31 5.45
N THR A 80 4.08 7.66 5.39
CA THR A 80 4.99 7.63 6.52
C THR A 80 5.93 8.85 6.52
N TYR A 81 6.64 9.07 7.62
CA TYR A 81 7.63 10.14 7.73
C TYR A 81 9.05 9.57 7.64
N PHE A 82 9.90 10.22 6.85
CA PHE A 82 11.30 9.84 6.67
C PHE A 82 12.07 10.01 7.97
N GLY A 83 12.86 9.00 8.37
CA GLY A 83 13.65 9.05 9.59
C GLY A 83 12.83 9.06 10.89
N ALA A 84 11.52 8.86 10.81
CA ALA A 84 10.72 8.66 12.00
C ALA A 84 11.21 7.41 12.72
N LYS A 85 11.91 7.59 13.84
CA LYS A 85 12.03 6.51 14.83
C LYS A 85 10.61 6.28 15.32
N GLY A 86 10.10 5.06 15.18
CA GLY A 86 8.80 4.69 15.72
C GLY A 86 8.66 5.26 17.12
N GLY A 87 7.48 5.84 17.41
CA GLY A 87 7.23 6.53 18.67
C GLY A 87 7.76 5.72 19.83
N HIS A 88 8.44 6.38 20.74
CA HIS A 88 9.01 5.90 22.01
C HIS A 88 8.69 4.43 22.35
N TYR A 89 9.43 3.53 21.74
CA TYR A 89 9.69 2.25 22.38
C TYR A 89 11.13 2.31 22.88
N SER A 90 11.26 2.29 24.21
CA SER A 90 12.51 2.26 24.92
C SER A 90 13.43 1.19 24.34
N SER A 91 14.73 1.50 24.34
CA SER A 91 15.83 0.62 23.98
C SER A 91 15.94 -0.65 24.86
N ASP A 92 14.97 -0.92 25.69
CA ASP A 92 14.91 -2.11 26.51
C ASP A 92 14.16 -3.21 25.76
N ASN A 93 14.82 -4.35 25.60
CA ASN A 93 14.34 -5.61 25.03
C ASN A 93 13.10 -6.22 25.74
N SER A 94 12.21 -5.41 26.31
CA SER A 94 10.96 -5.89 26.86
C SER A 94 9.96 -6.01 25.71
N ALA A 95 9.62 -7.24 25.35
CA ALA A 95 8.45 -7.55 24.57
C ALA A 95 7.24 -6.88 25.23
N THR A 96 6.86 -5.69 24.79
CA THR A 96 5.60 -5.10 25.19
C THR A 96 4.51 -5.94 24.55
N ASN A 97 3.74 -6.63 25.35
CA ASN A 97 2.46 -7.16 24.94
C ASN A 97 1.61 -5.97 24.46
N ASP A 98 1.60 -5.74 23.16
CA ASP A 98 0.59 -4.90 22.53
C ASP A 98 -0.76 -5.49 22.96
N THR A 99 -1.62 -4.69 23.56
CA THR A 99 -2.97 -5.08 23.98
C THR A 99 -3.83 -5.60 22.82
N THR A 100 -3.35 -5.50 21.58
CA THR A 100 -3.97 -6.04 20.37
C THR A 100 -3.50 -7.46 20.03
N GLY A 101 -2.57 -8.06 20.79
CA GLY A 101 -2.06 -9.40 20.54
C GLY A 101 -1.24 -9.56 19.24
N SER A 102 -0.84 -8.46 18.61
CA SER A 102 -0.01 -8.49 17.41
C SER A 102 1.41 -8.91 17.73
N LYS A 103 1.83 -10.06 17.23
CA LYS A 103 3.20 -10.58 17.35
C LYS A 103 4.22 -9.86 16.45
N TYR A 104 3.78 -8.89 15.65
CA TYR A 104 4.62 -8.26 14.63
C TYR A 104 5.43 -7.12 15.23
N ARG A 105 6.75 -7.16 15.05
CA ARG A 105 7.65 -6.06 15.44
C ARG A 105 7.44 -4.87 14.50
N MET A 106 7.33 -3.68 15.08
CA MET A 106 7.48 -2.46 14.26
C MET A 106 8.96 -2.31 13.94
N HIS A 107 9.36 -2.73 12.74
CA HIS A 107 10.71 -2.51 12.23
C HIS A 107 10.77 -1.15 11.55
N LEU A 108 11.27 -0.19 12.27
CA LEU A 108 11.72 1.06 11.67
C LEU A 108 13.24 0.96 11.53
N LYS A 109 13.71 0.47 10.39
CA LYS A 109 15.11 0.71 10.00
C LYS A 109 15.28 2.22 9.93
N ALA A 110 16.29 2.76 10.62
CA ALA A 110 16.66 4.16 10.37
C ALA A 110 17.01 4.25 8.87
N PRO A 111 16.27 5.06 8.08
CA PRO A 111 16.53 5.13 6.67
C PRO A 111 17.94 5.64 6.44
N LYS A 112 18.64 5.04 5.49
CA LYS A 112 19.92 5.55 4.99
C LYS A 112 19.72 6.98 4.47
N LYS A 113 20.81 7.75 4.34
CA LYS A 113 20.76 9.08 3.72
C LYS A 113 20.02 9.01 2.38
N HIS A 114 19.05 9.87 2.19
CA HIS A 114 18.29 10.00 0.95
C HIS A 114 18.78 11.24 0.17
N ALA A 115 18.61 11.25 -1.17
CA ALA A 115 19.10 12.35 -2.01
C ALA A 115 18.45 13.70 -1.67
N PHE A 116 17.15 13.71 -1.33
CA PHE A 116 16.41 14.93 -1.02
C PHE A 116 15.54 14.86 0.24
N LEU A 117 15.08 13.66 0.68
CA LEU A 117 14.28 13.53 1.88
C LEU A 117 15.12 13.77 3.13
N LYS A 118 14.59 14.57 4.03
CA LYS A 118 15.15 14.88 5.33
C LYS A 118 14.34 14.24 6.45
N THR A 119 14.99 14.00 7.58
CA THR A 119 14.29 13.53 8.78
C THR A 119 13.05 14.40 9.06
N LYS A 120 11.91 13.76 9.27
CA LYS A 120 10.57 14.34 9.47
C LYS A 120 9.85 14.79 8.18
N ASP A 121 10.42 14.70 7.01
CA ASP A 121 9.67 14.89 5.78
C ASP A 121 8.58 13.82 5.66
N LEU A 122 7.38 14.20 5.26
CA LEU A 122 6.36 13.27 4.78
C LEU A 122 6.85 12.68 3.45
N VAL A 123 6.92 11.35 3.36
CA VAL A 123 7.56 10.69 2.20
C VAL A 123 6.72 10.83 0.94
N GLY A 124 5.39 10.74 1.04
CA GLY A 124 4.50 10.82 -0.11
C GLY A 124 4.29 9.47 -0.81
N ILE A 125 4.47 8.36 -0.11
CA ILE A 125 4.36 6.98 -0.66
C ILE A 125 3.08 6.78 -1.50
N PRO A 126 1.86 7.15 -1.04
CA PRO A 126 0.67 6.92 -1.82
C PRO A 126 0.73 7.55 -3.21
N TRP A 127 1.22 8.78 -3.28
CA TRP A 127 1.32 9.51 -4.55
C TRP A 127 2.51 9.07 -5.41
N MET A 128 3.62 8.62 -4.82
CA MET A 128 4.72 8.00 -5.56
C MET A 128 4.22 6.76 -6.31
N VAL A 129 3.53 5.87 -5.61
CA VAL A 129 2.97 4.66 -6.20
C VAL A 129 1.90 5.00 -7.24
N ALA A 130 0.98 5.92 -6.94
CA ALA A 130 -0.07 6.31 -7.87
C ALA A 130 0.50 6.86 -9.18
N ARG A 131 1.52 7.70 -9.12
CA ARG A 131 2.20 8.24 -10.31
C ARG A 131 2.97 7.19 -11.08
N ALA A 132 3.66 6.28 -10.39
CA ALA A 132 4.38 5.19 -11.03
C ALA A 132 3.42 4.24 -11.77
N LEU A 133 2.28 3.92 -11.18
CA LEU A 133 1.24 3.13 -11.86
C LEU A 133 0.63 3.85 -13.06
N GLN A 134 0.43 5.18 -12.99
CA GLN A 134 0.02 5.95 -14.18
C GLN A 134 1.07 5.87 -15.31
N GLN A 135 2.36 5.94 -14.97
CA GLN A 135 3.46 5.79 -15.93
C GLN A 135 3.52 4.37 -16.51
N ASP A 136 3.16 3.36 -15.72
CA ASP A 136 2.99 1.97 -16.16
C ASP A 136 1.70 1.73 -16.97
N GLY A 137 0.93 2.78 -17.24
CA GLY A 137 -0.22 2.77 -18.16
C GLY A 137 -1.60 2.68 -17.49
N TRP A 138 -1.69 2.55 -16.17
CA TRP A 138 -2.98 2.55 -15.49
C TRP A 138 -3.70 3.90 -15.60
N TYR A 139 -5.03 3.87 -15.70
CA TYR A 139 -5.83 5.09 -15.54
C TYR A 139 -6.11 5.34 -14.06
N LEU A 140 -5.49 6.33 -13.45
CA LEU A 140 -5.89 6.81 -12.12
C LEU A 140 -7.22 7.57 -12.24
N ARG A 141 -8.28 7.04 -11.65
CA ARG A 141 -9.64 7.55 -11.79
C ARG A 141 -10.10 8.38 -10.61
N ASN A 142 -9.69 8.00 -9.40
CA ASN A 142 -10.09 8.72 -8.19
C ASN A 142 -9.05 8.54 -7.07
N ASP A 143 -9.01 9.53 -6.20
CA ASP A 143 -8.37 9.50 -4.89
C ASP A 143 -9.46 9.68 -3.83
N ILE A 144 -9.72 8.62 -3.08
CA ILE A 144 -10.72 8.58 -2.03
C ILE A 144 -10.02 8.70 -0.69
N ILE A 145 -10.43 9.64 0.12
CA ILE A 145 -9.88 9.82 1.46
C ILE A 145 -10.62 8.91 2.44
N TRP A 146 -9.89 7.90 2.94
CA TRP A 146 -10.38 7.09 4.04
C TRP A 146 -10.13 7.80 5.36
N ALA A 147 -11.09 8.56 5.84
CA ALA A 147 -11.02 9.26 7.12
C ALA A 147 -11.11 8.27 8.29
N LYS A 148 -10.21 8.42 9.26
CA LYS A 148 -10.14 7.60 10.48
C LYS A 148 -10.55 8.43 11.69
N PRO A 149 -11.81 8.38 12.15
CA PRO A 149 -12.26 9.20 13.29
C PRO A 149 -11.53 8.83 14.59
N ASN A 150 -11.10 7.57 14.72
CA ASN A 150 -10.37 7.06 15.88
C ASN A 150 -8.94 6.65 15.48
N CYS A 151 -8.16 7.59 14.90
CA CYS A 151 -6.76 7.32 14.62
C CYS A 151 -5.95 7.11 15.90
N MET A 152 -4.86 6.31 15.79
CA MET A 152 -3.96 6.15 16.93
C MET A 152 -3.38 7.51 17.34
N PRO A 153 -3.38 7.84 18.65
CA PRO A 153 -2.76 9.07 19.15
C PRO A 153 -1.27 9.11 18.77
N GLU A 154 -0.84 10.22 18.23
CA GLU A 154 0.57 10.50 17.96
C GLU A 154 1.06 11.59 18.92
N ALA A 155 2.11 11.31 19.69
CA ALA A 155 2.72 12.27 20.61
C ALA A 155 3.60 13.30 19.87
N VAL A 156 3.07 13.93 18.82
CA VAL A 156 3.77 14.93 18.01
C VAL A 156 3.31 16.34 18.36
N LYS A 157 4.23 17.29 18.33
CA LYS A 157 3.99 18.71 18.70
C LYS A 157 4.28 19.68 17.57
N ASP A 158 4.78 19.20 16.45
CA ASP A 158 5.29 19.99 15.31
C ASP A 158 4.50 19.78 14.02
N ARG A 159 3.41 19.02 14.05
CA ARG A 159 2.49 18.79 12.95
C ARG A 159 1.13 18.28 13.44
N CYS A 160 0.14 18.30 12.57
CA CYS A 160 -1.14 17.65 12.83
C CYS A 160 -0.98 16.10 12.87
N VAL A 161 -1.85 15.46 13.63
CA VAL A 161 -1.98 14.00 13.63
C VAL A 161 -2.53 13.53 12.27
N LYS A 162 -1.96 12.47 11.72
CA LYS A 162 -2.45 11.88 10.47
C LYS A 162 -3.67 11.01 10.75
N SER A 163 -4.82 11.40 10.19
CA SER A 163 -6.11 10.75 10.44
C SER A 163 -6.78 10.20 9.18
N HIS A 164 -6.02 9.98 8.11
CA HIS A 164 -6.55 9.42 6.86
C HIS A 164 -5.54 8.52 6.16
N GLU A 165 -6.05 7.75 5.23
CA GLU A 165 -5.31 7.01 4.21
C GLU A 165 -5.92 7.30 2.84
N HIS A 166 -5.21 6.93 1.77
CA HIS A 166 -5.66 7.07 0.40
C HIS A 166 -6.16 5.74 -0.14
N VAL A 167 -7.34 5.74 -0.76
CA VAL A 167 -7.82 4.62 -1.57
C VAL A 167 -7.88 5.10 -3.01
N PHE A 168 -6.95 4.65 -3.84
CA PHE A 168 -6.93 4.99 -5.25
C PHE A 168 -7.77 4.01 -6.06
N LEU A 169 -8.61 4.54 -6.94
CA LEU A 169 -9.28 3.77 -7.97
C LEU A 169 -8.50 3.87 -9.27
N PHE A 170 -8.05 2.72 -9.75
CA PHE A 170 -7.44 2.57 -11.06
C PHE A 170 -8.30 1.73 -11.99
N ALA A 171 -8.29 2.08 -13.27
CA ALA A 171 -8.87 1.27 -14.33
C ALA A 171 -7.76 0.67 -15.22
N HIS A 172 -8.05 -0.51 -15.77
CA HIS A 172 -7.15 -1.22 -16.66
C HIS A 172 -6.75 -0.36 -17.88
N PRO A 173 -5.51 -0.42 -18.39
CA PRO A 173 -5.06 0.36 -19.53
C PRO A 173 -5.93 0.20 -20.78
N GLU A 174 -6.36 -1.02 -21.09
CA GLU A 174 -7.20 -1.31 -22.26
C GLU A 174 -8.63 -0.79 -22.14
N SER A 175 -9.06 -0.41 -20.95
CA SER A 175 -10.39 0.16 -20.70
C SER A 175 -10.61 1.46 -21.47
N LYS A 176 -9.52 2.16 -21.82
CA LYS A 176 -9.56 3.53 -22.36
C LYS A 176 -10.41 4.47 -21.52
N GLY A 177 -10.40 4.24 -20.19
CA GLY A 177 -11.20 4.96 -19.21
C GLY A 177 -12.66 4.49 -19.10
N ARG A 178 -13.05 3.44 -19.81
CA ARG A 178 -14.39 2.82 -19.74
C ARG A 178 -14.28 1.49 -18.99
N TYR A 179 -14.66 1.49 -17.74
CA TYR A 179 -14.60 0.32 -16.85
C TYR A 179 -15.96 0.06 -16.24
N TYR A 180 -16.16 -1.14 -15.69
CA TYR A 180 -17.38 -1.44 -14.98
C TYR A 180 -17.44 -0.66 -13.66
N PHE A 181 -18.47 0.14 -13.50
CA PHE A 181 -18.76 0.89 -12.28
C PHE A 181 -20.28 1.06 -12.14
N ASP A 182 -20.84 0.46 -11.10
CA ASP A 182 -22.26 0.55 -10.79
C ASP A 182 -22.50 1.76 -9.87
N HIS A 183 -22.83 2.89 -10.48
CA HIS A 183 -23.07 4.12 -9.74
C HIS A 183 -24.42 4.12 -9.02
N GLU A 184 -25.39 3.31 -9.49
CA GLU A 184 -26.70 3.22 -8.86
C GLU A 184 -26.62 2.47 -7.55
N ALA A 185 -25.73 1.47 -7.45
CA ALA A 185 -25.54 0.68 -6.22
C ALA A 185 -24.94 1.47 -5.04
N ILE A 186 -24.38 2.66 -5.29
CA ILE A 186 -23.76 3.52 -4.29
C ILE A 186 -24.51 4.84 -4.05
N GLN A 187 -25.68 5.01 -4.63
CA GLN A 187 -26.56 6.17 -4.33
C GLN A 187 -27.19 5.99 -2.94
N GLU A 188 -27.04 7.02 -2.11
CA GLU A 188 -27.71 7.12 -0.81
C GLU A 188 -29.16 7.60 -0.95
#